data_c41cabce29069035bfb816c888c6d381
#
_entry.id   c41cabce29069035bfb816c888c6d381
#
_cell.length_a   1.000
_cell.length_b   1.000
_cell.length_c   1.000
_cell.angle_alpha   90.00
_cell.angle_beta   90.00
_cell.angle_gamma   90.00
#
_symmetry.space_group_name_H-M   'P 1'
#
loop_
_entity.id
_entity.type
_entity.pdbx_description
1 polymer ?
#
loop_
_entity_poly.entity_id
_entity_poly.type
_entity_poly.pdbx_seq_one_letter_code
_entity_poly.pdbx_strand_id
1 'polypeptide(L)'
;GSIYVLNNPYYPVGDQISATAFAAYCRDGNFIMLCSGGYVGMYQQQKGLGILYEMLFALFGNFNYTPAKILHVIWWVLAILAGYGFLKLNTDRAIFRIVYCIMMLGCIPFLLYLPYIYGDVLSISFGMVMFWAVSAYEHYEKKRYIALAACVAGIAVLARKNTWIILFGVGIF
;
A
#
# COMPACT_ATOMS: atom_id res chain seq x y z
N GLY A 1 -1.33 -3.99 -17.79
CA GLY A 1 -1.62 -3.37 -16.49
C GLY A 1 -1.05 -1.96 -16.39
N SER A 2 0.28 -1.79 -16.43
CA SER A 2 0.92 -0.48 -16.20
C SER A 2 0.50 0.60 -17.20
N ILE A 3 0.40 0.28 -18.49
CA ILE A 3 -0.05 1.21 -19.53
C ILE A 3 -1.47 1.70 -19.26
N TYR A 4 -2.37 0.80 -18.85
CA TYR A 4 -3.74 1.14 -18.48
C TYR A 4 -3.76 2.13 -17.30
N VAL A 5 -2.99 1.85 -16.24
CA VAL A 5 -2.96 2.67 -15.03
C VAL A 5 -2.45 4.08 -15.31
N LEU A 6 -1.40 4.22 -16.14
CA LEU A 6 -0.78 5.50 -16.46
C LEU A 6 -1.65 6.34 -17.41
N ASN A 7 -2.31 5.71 -18.38
CA ASN A 7 -3.15 6.40 -19.36
C ASN A 7 -4.59 6.63 -18.90
N ASN A 8 -4.97 6.08 -17.75
CA ASN A 8 -6.31 6.28 -17.22
C ASN A 8 -6.43 7.71 -16.65
N PRO A 9 -7.33 8.56 -17.19
CA PRO A 9 -7.54 9.93 -16.72
C PRO A 9 -8.34 9.97 -15.41
N TYR A 10 -8.15 8.97 -14.54
CA TYR A 10 -8.85 8.87 -13.27
C TYR A 10 -8.52 10.06 -12.37
N TYR A 11 -9.56 10.70 -11.91
CA TYR A 11 -9.51 11.74 -10.87
C TYR A 11 -10.04 11.16 -9.55
N PRO A 12 -9.49 11.58 -8.40
CA PRO A 12 -9.98 11.17 -7.09
C PRO A 12 -11.46 11.47 -6.93
N VAL A 13 -12.20 10.57 -6.28
CA VAL A 13 -13.62 10.74 -5.95
C VAL A 13 -13.88 10.41 -4.48
N GLY A 14 -14.90 11.00 -3.88
CA GLY A 14 -15.27 10.75 -2.49
C GLY A 14 -14.12 11.01 -1.52
N ASP A 15 -13.82 10.03 -0.67
CA ASP A 15 -12.77 10.12 0.36
C ASP A 15 -11.38 10.40 -0.19
N GLN A 16 -11.12 10.03 -1.45
CA GLN A 16 -9.83 10.28 -2.10
C GLN A 16 -9.62 11.77 -2.38
N ILE A 17 -10.69 12.51 -2.73
CA ILE A 17 -10.64 13.97 -2.87
C ILE A 17 -10.19 14.58 -1.55
N SER A 18 -10.79 14.13 -0.45
CA SER A 18 -10.50 14.67 0.88
C SER A 18 -9.07 14.37 1.31
N ALA A 19 -8.56 13.15 1.04
CA ALA A 19 -7.18 12.78 1.36
C ALA A 19 -6.16 13.55 0.53
N THR A 20 -6.42 13.76 -0.77
CA THR A 20 -5.53 14.54 -1.65
C THR A 20 -5.63 16.04 -1.41
N ALA A 21 -6.83 16.56 -1.10
CA ALA A 21 -7.02 17.95 -0.69
C ALA A 21 -6.28 18.23 0.62
N PHE A 22 -6.35 17.32 1.60
CA PHE A 22 -5.59 17.44 2.85
C PHE A 22 -4.08 17.56 2.56
N ALA A 23 -3.54 16.73 1.67
CA ALA A 23 -2.14 16.79 1.27
C ALA A 23 -1.77 18.16 0.68
N ALA A 24 -2.61 18.69 -0.21
CA ALA A 24 -2.39 20.01 -0.81
C ALA A 24 -2.48 21.15 0.22
N TYR A 25 -3.47 21.11 1.11
CA TYR A 25 -3.62 22.13 2.18
C TYR A 25 -2.46 22.11 3.16
N CYS A 26 -1.96 20.94 3.57
CA CYS A 26 -0.78 20.83 4.42
C CYS A 26 0.45 21.48 3.78
N ARG A 27 0.64 21.29 2.49
CA ARG A 27 1.72 21.92 1.75
C ARG A 27 1.63 23.45 1.74
N ASP A 28 0.42 23.99 1.66
CA ASP A 28 0.17 25.43 1.71
C ASP A 28 0.20 25.99 3.15
N GLY A 29 0.57 25.17 4.15
CA GLY A 29 0.59 25.55 5.57
C GLY A 29 -0.79 25.66 6.20
N ASN A 30 -1.83 25.16 5.54
CA ASN A 30 -3.21 25.20 6.02
C ASN A 30 -3.59 23.85 6.65
N PHE A 31 -3.74 23.82 7.96
CA PHE A 31 -4.03 22.61 8.74
C PHE A 31 -5.50 22.50 9.16
N ILE A 32 -6.40 23.25 8.54
CA ILE A 32 -7.83 23.27 8.91
C ILE A 32 -8.48 21.88 8.86
N MET A 33 -8.04 21.02 7.96
CA MET A 33 -8.57 19.65 7.85
C MET A 33 -8.18 18.73 9.01
N LEU A 34 -7.22 19.12 9.86
CA LEU A 34 -6.86 18.42 11.10
C LEU A 34 -7.77 18.78 12.27
N CYS A 35 -8.52 19.88 12.18
CA CYS A 35 -9.46 20.30 13.22
C CYS A 35 -10.60 19.28 13.35
N SER A 36 -11.29 19.28 14.49
CA SER A 36 -12.35 18.32 14.83
C SER A 36 -13.51 18.25 13.83
N GLY A 37 -13.80 19.35 13.10
CA GLY A 37 -14.77 19.38 12.02
C GLY A 37 -14.21 19.06 10.63
N GLY A 38 -12.90 18.94 10.49
CA GLY A 38 -12.26 18.61 9.22
C GLY A 38 -12.25 17.09 8.94
N TYR A 39 -12.11 16.74 7.67
CA TYR A 39 -12.12 15.33 7.22
C TYR A 39 -11.11 14.47 7.99
N VAL A 40 -9.87 14.90 8.09
CA VAL A 40 -8.80 14.13 8.74
C VAL A 40 -8.88 14.20 10.26
N GLY A 41 -9.53 15.22 10.82
CA GLY A 41 -9.88 15.30 12.23
C GLY A 41 -10.89 14.22 12.63
N MET A 42 -11.89 13.95 11.77
CA MET A 42 -12.87 12.88 11.93
C MET A 42 -12.30 11.50 11.56
N TYR A 43 -11.51 11.39 10.50
CA TYR A 43 -10.96 10.15 9.97
C TYR A 43 -9.44 10.09 10.15
N GLN A 44 -8.99 10.02 11.40
CA GLN A 44 -7.56 10.08 11.76
C GLN A 44 -6.70 8.99 11.09
N GLN A 45 -7.29 7.87 10.71
CA GLN A 45 -6.64 6.79 9.98
C GLN A 45 -6.17 7.19 8.55
N GLN A 46 -6.62 8.32 8.03
CA GLN A 46 -6.21 8.84 6.72
C GLN A 46 -4.97 9.75 6.79
N LYS A 47 -4.48 10.09 7.99
CA LYS A 47 -3.33 10.98 8.17
C LYS A 47 -2.08 10.48 7.44
N GLY A 48 -1.75 9.19 7.61
CA GLY A 48 -0.56 8.62 7.00
C GLY A 48 -0.61 8.61 5.47
N LEU A 49 -1.77 8.32 4.90
CA LEU A 49 -1.99 8.39 3.46
C LEU A 49 -1.88 9.84 2.96
N GLY A 50 -2.45 10.79 3.69
CA GLY A 50 -2.35 12.22 3.37
C GLY A 50 -0.92 12.73 3.40
N ILE A 51 -0.12 12.32 4.40
CA ILE A 51 1.32 12.67 4.47
C ILE A 51 2.08 12.07 3.28
N LEU A 52 1.80 10.83 2.88
CA LEU A 52 2.41 10.23 1.70
C LEU A 52 2.12 11.05 0.44
N TYR A 53 0.88 11.47 0.25
CA TYR A 53 0.51 12.30 -0.90
C TYR A 53 1.10 13.71 -0.82
N GLU A 54 1.20 14.31 0.37
CA GLU A 54 1.88 15.59 0.56
C GLU A 54 3.34 15.49 0.11
N MET A 55 4.07 14.45 0.51
CA MET A 55 5.44 14.21 0.04
C MET A 55 5.52 14.07 -1.48
N LEU A 56 4.59 13.34 -2.12
CA LEU A 56 4.55 13.21 -3.57
C LEU A 56 4.23 14.55 -4.25
N PHE A 57 3.30 15.32 -3.71
CA PHE A 57 2.97 16.65 -4.26
C PHE A 57 4.09 17.66 -4.06
N ALA A 58 4.85 17.55 -2.97
CA ALA A 58 6.04 18.38 -2.74
C ALA A 58 7.12 18.13 -3.80
N LEU A 59 7.30 16.89 -4.22
CA LEU A 59 8.33 16.50 -5.19
C LEU A 59 7.89 16.69 -6.65
N PHE A 60 6.62 16.45 -6.97
CA PHE A 60 6.14 16.33 -8.34
C PHE A 60 5.05 17.33 -8.72
N GLY A 61 4.66 18.22 -7.81
CA GLY A 61 3.63 19.24 -8.01
C GLY A 61 2.25 18.85 -7.47
N ASN A 62 1.48 19.86 -7.05
CA ASN A 62 0.14 19.69 -6.50
C ASN A 62 -0.79 19.01 -7.50
N PHE A 63 -1.60 18.07 -6.99
CA PHE A 63 -2.59 17.32 -7.77
C PHE A 63 -2.01 16.53 -8.95
N ASN A 64 -0.69 16.32 -8.98
CA ASN A 64 -0.10 15.37 -9.92
C ASN A 64 -0.23 13.94 -9.38
N TYR A 65 -1.22 13.22 -9.87
CA TYR A 65 -1.53 11.86 -9.41
C TYR A 65 -0.68 10.77 -10.06
N THR A 66 0.10 11.10 -11.09
CA THR A 66 0.91 10.12 -11.82
C THR A 66 1.93 9.40 -10.92
N PRO A 67 2.67 10.09 -10.02
CA PRO A 67 3.60 9.42 -9.11
C PRO A 67 2.91 8.44 -8.15
N ALA A 68 1.71 8.78 -7.65
CA ALA A 68 0.94 7.89 -6.79
C ALA A 68 0.50 6.62 -7.55
N LYS A 69 0.07 6.75 -8.81
CA LYS A 69 -0.28 5.61 -9.68
C LYS A 69 0.93 4.72 -9.94
N ILE A 70 2.10 5.31 -10.21
CA ILE A 70 3.35 4.56 -10.39
C ILE A 70 3.70 3.80 -9.10
N LEU A 71 3.59 4.46 -7.95
CA LEU A 71 3.85 3.85 -6.65
C LEU A 71 2.93 2.65 -6.40
N HIS A 72 1.65 2.73 -6.74
CA HIS A 72 0.71 1.62 -6.63
C HIS A 72 1.10 0.43 -7.51
N VAL A 73 1.55 0.69 -8.74
CA VAL A 73 2.05 -0.38 -9.63
C VAL A 73 3.29 -1.04 -9.05
N ILE A 74 4.24 -0.25 -8.52
CA ILE A 74 5.46 -0.78 -7.89
C ILE A 74 5.10 -1.65 -6.69
N TRP A 75 4.22 -1.17 -5.80
CA TRP A 75 3.79 -1.93 -4.63
C TRP A 75 3.04 -3.21 -5.02
N TRP A 76 2.23 -3.17 -6.08
CA TRP A 76 1.57 -4.38 -6.57
C TRP A 76 2.55 -5.43 -7.08
N VAL A 77 3.57 -5.00 -7.84
CA VAL A 77 4.64 -5.90 -8.29
C VAL A 77 5.40 -6.49 -7.10
N LEU A 78 5.71 -5.66 -6.10
CA LEU A 78 6.35 -6.13 -4.86
C LEU A 78 5.47 -7.14 -4.10
N ALA A 79 4.15 -6.95 -4.07
CA ALA A 79 3.22 -7.91 -3.46
C ALA A 79 3.29 -9.28 -4.18
N ILE A 80 3.31 -9.28 -5.51
CA ILE A 80 3.43 -10.51 -6.31
C ILE A 80 4.75 -11.22 -6.01
N LEU A 81 5.87 -10.49 -6.00
CA LEU A 81 7.19 -11.05 -5.73
C LEU A 81 7.31 -11.57 -4.29
N ALA A 82 6.79 -10.82 -3.32
CA ALA A 82 6.79 -11.22 -1.92
C ALA A 82 5.95 -12.47 -1.68
N GLY A 83 4.74 -12.55 -2.22
CA GLY A 83 3.90 -13.73 -2.10
C GLY A 83 4.47 -14.95 -2.81
N TYR A 84 5.11 -14.77 -3.98
CA TYR A 84 5.87 -15.84 -4.62
C TYR A 84 7.02 -16.32 -3.72
N GLY A 85 7.77 -15.38 -3.12
CA GLY A 85 8.86 -15.68 -2.20
C GLY A 85 8.37 -16.41 -0.95
N PHE A 86 7.24 -15.96 -0.37
CA PHE A 86 6.58 -16.63 0.76
C PHE A 86 6.24 -18.09 0.43
N LEU A 87 5.58 -18.33 -0.70
CA LEU A 87 5.23 -19.69 -1.11
C LEU A 87 6.46 -20.55 -1.40
N LYS A 88 7.53 -19.96 -1.93
CA LYS A 88 8.79 -20.68 -2.17
C LYS A 88 9.45 -21.16 -0.87
N LEU A 89 9.31 -20.42 0.22
CA LEU A 89 9.86 -20.79 1.53
C LEU A 89 9.00 -21.85 2.23
N ASN A 90 7.68 -21.82 1.99
CA ASN A 90 6.73 -22.65 2.75
C ASN A 90 6.23 -23.89 2.00
N THR A 91 6.53 -24.03 0.70
CA THR A 91 6.13 -25.22 -0.09
C THR A 91 7.04 -25.50 -1.26
N ASP A 92 7.38 -26.76 -1.45
CA ASP A 92 8.17 -27.24 -2.59
C ASP A 92 7.34 -27.36 -3.88
N ARG A 93 6.02 -27.40 -3.75
CA ARG A 93 5.13 -27.62 -4.89
C ARG A 93 5.04 -26.38 -5.78
N ALA A 94 5.64 -26.44 -6.96
CA ALA A 94 5.64 -25.33 -7.94
C ALA A 94 4.24 -24.88 -8.35
N ILE A 95 3.25 -25.79 -8.33
CA ILE A 95 1.88 -25.49 -8.74
C ILE A 95 1.27 -24.36 -7.93
N PHE A 96 1.49 -24.30 -6.60
CA PHE A 96 0.95 -23.22 -5.77
C PHE A 96 1.52 -21.85 -6.15
N ARG A 97 2.82 -21.80 -6.50
CA ARG A 97 3.46 -20.56 -6.97
C ARG A 97 2.91 -20.11 -8.31
N ILE A 98 2.69 -21.05 -9.23
CA ILE A 98 2.12 -20.77 -10.55
C ILE A 98 0.67 -20.26 -10.39
N VAL A 99 -0.16 -20.98 -9.63
CA VAL A 99 -1.56 -20.59 -9.39
C VAL A 99 -1.63 -19.21 -8.73
N TYR A 100 -0.80 -18.94 -7.72
CA TYR A 100 -0.71 -17.62 -7.10
C TYR A 100 -0.39 -16.52 -8.11
N CYS A 101 0.62 -16.69 -8.94
CA CYS A 101 0.98 -15.70 -9.96
C CYS A 101 -0.15 -15.48 -10.96
N ILE A 102 -0.80 -16.56 -11.42
CA ILE A 102 -1.96 -16.46 -12.33
C ILE A 102 -3.10 -15.70 -11.65
N MET A 103 -3.42 -16.01 -10.40
CA MET A 103 -4.47 -15.32 -9.64
C MET A 103 -4.16 -13.84 -9.45
N MET A 104 -2.93 -13.50 -9.07
CA MET A 104 -2.53 -12.11 -8.83
C MET A 104 -2.50 -11.29 -10.13
N LEU A 105 -1.98 -11.85 -11.22
CA LEU A 105 -1.92 -11.19 -12.52
C LEU A 105 -3.27 -11.16 -13.23
N GLY A 106 -4.13 -12.15 -12.99
CA GLY A 106 -5.46 -12.29 -13.59
C GLY A 106 -6.58 -11.67 -12.75
N CYS A 107 -6.30 -11.11 -11.57
CA CYS A 107 -7.31 -10.46 -10.74
C CYS A 107 -7.73 -9.12 -11.35
N ILE A 108 -8.60 -9.18 -12.35
CA ILE A 108 -9.09 -8.00 -13.10
C ILE A 108 -9.64 -6.92 -12.16
N PRO A 109 -10.49 -7.21 -11.15
CA PRO A 109 -10.98 -6.19 -10.23
C PRO A 109 -9.86 -5.42 -9.56
N PHE A 110 -8.79 -6.10 -9.14
CA PHE A 110 -7.67 -5.46 -8.48
C PHE A 110 -6.83 -4.62 -9.46
N LEU A 111 -6.62 -5.11 -10.68
CA LEU A 111 -5.92 -4.35 -11.72
C LEU A 111 -6.68 -3.08 -12.10
N LEU A 112 -8.00 -3.14 -12.15
CA LEU A 112 -8.86 -1.97 -12.37
C LEU A 112 -8.82 -0.99 -11.18
N TYR A 113 -8.52 -1.48 -9.98
CA TYR A 113 -8.42 -0.67 -8.76
C TYR A 113 -7.07 0.05 -8.61
N LEU A 114 -6.01 -0.38 -9.31
CA LEU A 114 -4.67 0.24 -9.20
C LEU A 114 -4.63 1.76 -9.47
N PRO A 115 -5.41 2.34 -10.42
CA PRO A 115 -5.44 3.79 -10.62
C PRO A 115 -6.06 4.56 -9.45
N TYR A 116 -6.83 3.89 -8.59
CA TYR A 116 -7.47 4.53 -7.44
C TYR A 116 -6.45 4.91 -6.39
N ILE A 117 -6.39 6.20 -6.09
CA ILE A 117 -5.43 6.78 -5.16
C ILE A 117 -5.94 6.58 -3.74
N TYR A 118 -5.79 5.35 -3.21
CA TYR A 118 -6.26 4.99 -1.87
C TYR A 118 -5.37 3.92 -1.23
N GLY A 119 -5.41 3.80 0.11
CA GLY A 119 -4.47 2.99 0.87
C GLY A 119 -4.62 1.47 0.77
N ASP A 120 -5.64 0.94 0.06
CA ASP A 120 -5.90 -0.51 -0.01
C ASP A 120 -4.78 -1.28 -0.70
N VAL A 121 -4.31 -0.77 -1.84
CA VAL A 121 -3.21 -1.39 -2.60
C VAL A 121 -1.95 -1.45 -1.75
N LEU A 122 -1.63 -0.35 -1.05
CA LEU A 122 -0.48 -0.29 -0.15
C LEU A 122 -0.63 -1.28 1.01
N SER A 123 -1.80 -1.35 1.62
CA SER A 123 -2.08 -2.24 2.76
C SER A 123 -1.88 -3.71 2.40
N ILE A 124 -2.43 -4.17 1.26
CA ILE A 124 -2.27 -5.55 0.79
C ILE A 124 -0.82 -5.84 0.45
N SER A 125 -0.14 -4.91 -0.23
CA SER A 125 1.25 -5.08 -0.62
C SER A 125 2.18 -5.17 0.58
N PHE A 126 2.00 -4.31 1.56
CA PHE A 126 2.74 -4.37 2.83
C PHE A 126 2.47 -5.68 3.57
N GLY A 127 1.22 -6.15 3.60
CA GLY A 127 0.86 -7.44 4.17
C GLY A 127 1.64 -8.59 3.57
N MET A 128 1.71 -8.66 2.23
CA MET A 128 2.46 -9.70 1.53
C MET A 128 3.96 -9.63 1.81
N VAL A 129 4.53 -8.43 1.87
CA VAL A 129 5.94 -8.24 2.24
C VAL A 129 6.20 -8.68 3.67
N MET A 130 5.29 -8.40 4.61
CA MET A 130 5.41 -8.84 6.01
C MET A 130 5.38 -10.37 6.12
N PHE A 131 4.42 -11.05 5.49
CA PHE A 131 4.35 -12.52 5.49
C PHE A 131 5.63 -13.13 4.93
N TRP A 132 6.12 -12.62 3.80
CA TRP A 132 7.39 -13.08 3.25
C TRP A 132 8.55 -12.83 4.20
N ALA A 133 8.64 -11.67 4.81
CA ALA A 133 9.76 -11.30 5.67
C ALA A 133 9.77 -12.16 6.96
N VAL A 134 8.61 -12.44 7.57
CA VAL A 134 8.51 -13.31 8.74
C VAL A 134 8.94 -14.74 8.37
N SER A 135 8.40 -15.31 7.30
CA SER A 135 8.82 -16.65 6.81
C SER A 135 10.32 -16.69 6.47
N ALA A 136 10.87 -15.62 5.89
CA ALA A 136 12.29 -15.55 5.60
C ALA A 136 13.13 -15.47 6.88
N TYR A 137 12.61 -14.85 7.94
CA TYR A 137 13.27 -14.88 9.25
C TYR A 137 13.29 -16.29 9.83
N GLU A 138 12.15 -16.98 9.84
CA GLU A 138 12.06 -18.36 10.32
C GLU A 138 12.99 -19.31 9.57
N HIS A 139 13.10 -19.13 8.24
CA HIS A 139 13.94 -20.00 7.41
C HIS A 139 15.44 -19.70 7.49
N TYR A 140 15.83 -18.41 7.59
CA TYR A 140 17.23 -17.97 7.52
C TYR A 140 17.81 -17.49 8.85
N GLU A 141 16.99 -17.27 9.88
CA GLU A 141 17.33 -16.77 11.22
C GLU A 141 18.06 -15.41 11.22
N LYS A 142 17.94 -14.63 10.12
CA LYS A 142 18.63 -13.35 9.97
C LYS A 142 17.76 -12.20 10.47
N LYS A 143 18.19 -11.50 11.54
CA LYS A 143 17.49 -10.36 12.17
C LYS A 143 17.05 -9.26 11.20
N ARG A 144 17.72 -9.10 10.05
CA ARG A 144 17.32 -8.13 9.02
C ARG A 144 15.91 -8.34 8.49
N TYR A 145 15.42 -9.59 8.45
CA TYR A 145 14.07 -9.88 7.95
C TYR A 145 13.01 -9.47 8.96
N ILE A 146 13.22 -9.71 10.26
CA ILE A 146 12.27 -9.25 11.28
C ILE A 146 12.30 -7.71 11.41
N ALA A 147 13.46 -7.08 11.25
CA ALA A 147 13.55 -5.63 11.19
C ALA A 147 12.78 -5.06 9.99
N LEU A 148 12.88 -5.70 8.81
CA LEU A 148 12.10 -5.33 7.63
C LEU A 148 10.60 -5.48 7.90
N ALA A 149 10.16 -6.60 8.47
CA ALA A 149 8.76 -6.82 8.80
C ALA A 149 8.23 -5.74 9.75
N ALA A 150 8.98 -5.38 10.78
CA ALA A 150 8.61 -4.34 11.74
C ALA A 150 8.52 -2.95 11.07
N CYS A 151 9.48 -2.58 10.23
CA CYS A 151 9.45 -1.32 9.48
C CYS A 151 8.22 -1.24 8.55
N VAL A 152 7.98 -2.32 7.78
CA VAL A 152 6.84 -2.39 6.86
C VAL A 152 5.52 -2.36 7.63
N ALA A 153 5.43 -3.04 8.78
CA ALA A 153 4.26 -3.00 9.66
C ALA A 153 3.94 -1.57 10.13
N GLY A 154 4.96 -0.82 10.58
CA GLY A 154 4.80 0.57 10.99
C GLY A 154 4.25 1.46 9.88
N ILE A 155 4.83 1.37 8.68
CA ILE A 155 4.37 2.14 7.51
C ILE A 155 2.95 1.73 7.12
N ALA A 156 2.65 0.44 7.14
CA ALA A 156 1.36 -0.10 6.75
C ALA A 156 0.22 0.37 7.67
N VAL A 157 0.45 0.39 8.99
CA VAL A 157 -0.51 0.91 9.97
C VAL A 157 -0.74 2.41 9.78
N LEU A 158 0.31 3.17 9.51
CA LEU A 158 0.20 4.60 9.21
C LEU A 158 -0.58 4.85 7.93
N ALA A 159 -0.41 4.01 6.90
CA ALA A 159 -1.10 4.14 5.63
C ALA A 159 -2.59 3.78 5.73
N ARG A 160 -2.95 2.77 6.54
CA ARG A 160 -4.33 2.32 6.69
C ARG A 160 -4.60 1.53 7.96
N LYS A 161 -5.63 1.93 8.70
CA LYS A 161 -6.03 1.26 9.95
C LYS A 161 -6.38 -0.23 9.77
N ASN A 162 -6.97 -0.61 8.64
CA ASN A 162 -7.34 -2.00 8.36
C ASN A 162 -6.14 -2.96 8.32
N THR A 163 -4.92 -2.44 8.22
CA THR A 163 -3.68 -3.23 8.29
C THR A 163 -3.51 -3.98 9.62
N TRP A 164 -4.19 -3.54 10.69
CA TRP A 164 -4.22 -4.30 11.96
C TRP A 164 -4.69 -5.75 11.78
N ILE A 165 -5.66 -5.98 10.88
CA ILE A 165 -6.15 -7.34 10.59
C ILE A 165 -5.01 -8.20 10.02
N ILE A 166 -4.20 -7.62 9.13
CA ILE A 166 -3.05 -8.30 8.53
C ILE A 166 -1.98 -8.59 9.58
N LEU A 167 -1.72 -7.62 10.49
CA LEU A 167 -0.77 -7.81 11.58
C LEU A 167 -1.18 -8.94 12.52
N PHE A 168 -2.47 -9.05 12.86
CA PHE A 168 -2.98 -10.19 13.62
C PHE A 168 -2.75 -11.51 12.88
N GLY A 169 -3.01 -11.55 11.56
CA GLY A 169 -2.73 -12.73 10.73
C GLY A 169 -1.26 -13.12 10.73
N VAL A 170 -0.34 -12.16 10.62
CA VAL A 170 1.12 -12.39 10.70
C VAL A 170 1.55 -12.85 12.10
N GLY A 171 0.91 -12.35 13.16
CA GLY A 171 1.23 -12.73 14.53
C GLY A 171 0.74 -14.13 14.94
N ILE A 172 -0.19 -14.72 14.18
CA ILE A 172 -0.69 -16.09 14.38
C ILE A 172 0.16 -17.09 13.58
N PHE A 173 0.76 -16.65 12.48
CA PHE A 173 1.63 -17.46 11.60
C PHE A 173 2.97 -17.70 12.26
#